data_1f781e1b0acab76a545a2c1d75c691cd
#
_entry.id   1f781e1b0acab76a545a2c1d75c691cd
#
_cell.length_a   1.000
_cell.length_b   1.000
_cell.length_c   1.000
_cell.angle_alpha   90.00
_cell.angle_beta   90.00
_cell.angle_gamma   90.00
#
_symmetry.space_group_name_H-M   'P 1'
#
loop_
_entity.id
_entity.type
_entity.pdbx_description
1 polymer ?
#
loop_
_entity_poly.entity_id
_entity_poly.type
_entity_poly.pdbx_seq_one_letter_code
_entity_poly.pdbx_strand_id
1 'polypeptide(L)'
;MDYLDTLSTFAAGLRFAGLPPEVRAHTGWVLADTLAAIAAGSAEPELRALAQRQRLGSGATLIGLGLQTHPEAAALVNGTGGTFLEMDEGNRFSRGHPAIHVLPAALALCEQQGADADTFLSALVVGYEVGSRLGAASQLRGAMHPHGTWGTVGAAAACARVLGLDAAGLRETINIASSLTTATSKRTMLEGGLVRNVYAGLSNRNGLLAVELAGCGFTGERDGPGSLLGQIISERFDTTEVLRDLGQDWHLLHNYFKLHSCCRYNHGTLDALDAIEAAQGRLPRPEDIARIEVRSYHLAAELDDKAPRNTLAAKFSVPFAVATRLVRSSSAMASFTWDAVRNPRILALAQKVELAEDPAMTRRLPMERPARVVITTTDGRQWAGEAGVNRGDDASPYTADELTAKFMDLTGRVWPADHAQHLLQATHALCAGEGTFSDWCALLRRPPRA
;
A
#
# COMPACT_ATOMS: atom_id res chain seq x y z
N MET A 1 19.29 -25.72 9.80
CA MET A 1 18.00 -25.03 9.54
C MET A 1 18.37 -23.84 8.70
N ASP A 2 17.84 -23.75 7.49
CA ASP A 2 18.06 -22.62 6.61
C ASP A 2 17.11 -21.46 6.95
N TYR A 3 17.21 -20.33 6.21
CA TYR A 3 16.40 -19.15 6.51
C TYR A 3 14.90 -19.39 6.29
N LEU A 4 14.51 -20.24 5.32
CA LEU A 4 13.12 -20.59 5.07
C LEU A 4 12.54 -21.48 6.17
N ASP A 5 13.31 -22.44 6.71
CA ASP A 5 12.88 -23.24 7.86
C ASP A 5 12.59 -22.37 9.07
N THR A 6 13.49 -21.39 9.34
CA THR A 6 13.32 -20.47 10.48
C THR A 6 12.12 -19.56 10.26
N LEU A 7 11.97 -18.97 9.08
CA LEU A 7 10.84 -18.10 8.74
C LEU A 7 9.50 -18.86 8.79
N SER A 8 9.46 -20.08 8.24
CA SER A 8 8.24 -20.91 8.22
C SER A 8 7.85 -21.39 9.60
N THR A 9 8.83 -21.74 10.45
CA THR A 9 8.57 -22.12 11.86
C THR A 9 7.98 -20.93 12.63
N PHE A 10 8.56 -19.74 12.49
CA PHE A 10 8.03 -18.51 13.06
C PHE A 10 6.58 -18.26 12.62
N ALA A 11 6.34 -18.29 11.31
CA ALA A 11 5.03 -17.99 10.73
C ALA A 11 3.95 -19.01 11.13
N ALA A 12 4.27 -20.29 11.18
CA ALA A 12 3.36 -21.34 11.63
C ALA A 12 3.01 -21.22 13.11
N GLY A 13 3.97 -20.80 13.95
CA GLY A 13 3.82 -20.65 15.38
C GLY A 13 3.10 -19.39 15.83
N LEU A 14 3.01 -18.35 14.97
CA LEU A 14 2.48 -17.05 15.36
C LEU A 14 0.98 -17.12 15.71
N ARG A 15 0.62 -16.50 16.85
CA ARG A 15 -0.76 -16.28 17.28
C ARG A 15 -0.95 -14.81 17.63
N PHE A 16 -2.00 -14.20 17.11
CA PHE A 16 -2.23 -12.76 17.29
C PHE A 16 -2.39 -12.38 18.77
N ALA A 17 -3.11 -13.19 19.54
CA ALA A 17 -3.29 -12.97 20.98
C ALA A 17 -1.97 -12.97 21.78
N GLY A 18 -0.91 -13.63 21.27
CA GLY A 18 0.43 -13.65 21.88
C GLY A 18 1.35 -12.52 21.49
N LEU A 19 0.93 -11.64 20.59
CA LEU A 19 1.76 -10.51 20.12
C LEU A 19 1.83 -9.38 21.17
N PRO A 20 2.92 -8.58 21.13
CA PRO A 20 3.03 -7.39 21.94
C PRO A 20 1.79 -6.47 21.79
N PRO A 21 1.33 -5.80 22.85
CA PRO A 21 0.14 -4.94 22.79
C PRO A 21 0.22 -3.86 21.72
N GLU A 22 1.39 -3.27 21.53
CA GLU A 22 1.64 -2.24 20.51
C GLU A 22 1.47 -2.79 19.08
N VAL A 23 1.91 -4.02 18.80
CA VAL A 23 1.73 -4.68 17.49
C VAL A 23 0.25 -4.93 17.23
N ARG A 24 -0.48 -5.43 18.23
CA ARG A 24 -1.92 -5.67 18.13
C ARG A 24 -2.70 -4.38 17.87
N ALA A 25 -2.40 -3.32 18.63
CA ALA A 25 -3.04 -2.02 18.47
C ALA A 25 -2.75 -1.41 17.09
N HIS A 26 -1.48 -1.48 16.66
CA HIS A 26 -1.07 -0.95 15.35
C HIS A 26 -1.68 -1.74 14.18
N THR A 27 -1.85 -3.06 14.33
CA THR A 27 -2.58 -3.89 13.34
C THR A 27 -3.98 -3.35 13.07
N GLY A 28 -4.67 -2.80 14.08
CA GLY A 28 -5.97 -2.17 13.93
C GLY A 28 -5.95 -0.98 12.95
N TRP A 29 -4.92 -0.15 13.02
CA TRP A 29 -4.74 0.98 12.08
C TRP A 29 -4.37 0.50 10.68
N VAL A 30 -3.48 -0.49 10.54
CA VAL A 30 -3.10 -1.06 9.24
C VAL A 30 -4.32 -1.70 8.56
N LEU A 31 -5.13 -2.43 9.32
CA LEU A 31 -6.36 -3.05 8.83
C LEU A 31 -7.39 -1.99 8.42
N ALA A 32 -7.65 -1.00 9.27
CA ALA A 32 -8.58 0.09 8.96
C ALA A 32 -8.17 0.88 7.72
N ASP A 33 -6.88 1.25 7.62
CA ASP A 33 -6.33 1.98 6.49
C ASP A 33 -6.51 1.25 5.16
N THR A 34 -6.16 -0.03 5.17
CA THR A 34 -6.26 -0.88 3.96
C THR A 34 -7.72 -1.10 3.55
N LEU A 35 -8.62 -1.34 4.50
CA LEU A 35 -10.07 -1.44 4.24
C LEU A 35 -10.64 -0.15 3.65
N ALA A 36 -10.24 1.00 4.20
CA ALA A 36 -10.69 2.29 3.71
C ALA A 36 -10.21 2.56 2.27
N ALA A 37 -8.96 2.20 1.96
CA ALA A 37 -8.42 2.31 0.61
C ALA A 37 -9.17 1.42 -0.38
N ILE A 38 -9.49 0.17 0.00
CA ILE A 38 -10.29 -0.76 -0.83
C ILE A 38 -11.70 -0.20 -1.04
N ALA A 39 -12.37 0.20 0.03
CA ALA A 39 -13.72 0.77 -0.04
C ALA A 39 -13.77 2.01 -0.94
N ALA A 40 -12.83 2.94 -0.77
CA ALA A 40 -12.75 4.12 -1.60
C ALA A 40 -12.48 3.81 -3.07
N GLY A 41 -11.60 2.85 -3.35
CA GLY A 41 -11.28 2.41 -4.71
C GLY A 41 -12.43 1.66 -5.39
N SER A 42 -13.32 1.02 -4.62
CA SER A 42 -14.51 0.33 -5.17
C SER A 42 -15.47 1.26 -5.91
N ALA A 43 -15.38 2.57 -5.66
CA ALA A 43 -16.18 3.58 -6.37
C ALA A 43 -15.66 3.88 -7.79
N GLU A 44 -14.44 3.43 -8.15
CA GLU A 44 -13.88 3.69 -9.48
C GLU A 44 -14.60 2.87 -10.56
N PRO A 45 -14.88 3.46 -11.74
CA PRO A 45 -15.68 2.81 -12.78
C PRO A 45 -15.03 1.54 -13.33
N GLU A 46 -13.71 1.52 -13.46
CA GLU A 46 -12.97 0.35 -13.95
C GLU A 46 -13.08 -0.81 -12.95
N LEU A 47 -13.07 -0.52 -11.65
CA LEU A 47 -13.19 -1.56 -10.62
C LEU A 47 -14.61 -2.12 -10.58
N ARG A 48 -15.63 -1.25 -10.68
CA ARG A 48 -17.03 -1.69 -10.80
C ARG A 48 -17.25 -2.57 -12.03
N ALA A 49 -16.66 -2.19 -13.16
CA ALA A 49 -16.72 -2.99 -14.39
C ALA A 49 -16.01 -4.34 -14.23
N LEU A 50 -14.86 -4.38 -13.54
CA LEU A 50 -14.14 -5.62 -13.22
C LEU A 50 -14.99 -6.53 -12.32
N ALA A 51 -15.60 -5.97 -11.26
CA ALA A 51 -16.45 -6.71 -10.33
C ALA A 51 -17.69 -7.31 -11.01
N GLN A 52 -18.35 -6.57 -11.90
CA GLN A 52 -19.50 -7.04 -12.67
C GLN A 52 -19.19 -8.22 -13.61
N ARG A 53 -17.93 -8.39 -13.99
CA ARG A 53 -17.48 -9.52 -14.81
C ARG A 53 -17.16 -10.77 -13.98
N GLN A 54 -17.12 -10.66 -12.67
CA GLN A 54 -16.91 -11.82 -11.81
C GLN A 54 -18.23 -12.60 -11.67
N ARG A 55 -18.10 -13.91 -11.44
CA ARG A 55 -19.25 -14.75 -11.12
C ARG A 55 -19.71 -14.44 -9.71
N LEU A 56 -20.79 -13.68 -9.58
CA LEU A 56 -21.37 -13.37 -8.26
C LEU A 56 -21.97 -14.62 -7.63
N GLY A 57 -21.96 -14.67 -6.29
CA GLY A 57 -22.45 -15.78 -5.50
C GLY A 57 -22.27 -15.53 -4.02
N SER A 58 -22.35 -16.58 -3.20
CA SER A 58 -21.99 -16.56 -1.79
C SER A 58 -20.49 -16.87 -1.62
N GLY A 59 -19.88 -16.39 -0.56
CA GLY A 59 -18.49 -16.69 -0.22
C GLY A 59 -17.77 -15.46 0.33
N ALA A 60 -16.90 -14.84 -0.47
CA ALA A 60 -16.06 -13.74 -0.04
C ALA A 60 -16.63 -12.37 -0.43
N THR A 61 -16.44 -11.39 0.44
CA THR A 61 -16.99 -10.03 0.32
C THR A 61 -16.20 -9.20 -0.71
N LEU A 62 -16.93 -8.52 -1.60
CA LEU A 62 -16.43 -7.39 -2.39
C LEU A 62 -16.67 -6.11 -1.59
N ILE A 63 -15.61 -5.61 -0.96
CA ILE A 63 -15.66 -4.47 -0.03
C ILE A 63 -16.13 -3.21 -0.74
N GLY A 64 -17.12 -2.50 -0.16
CA GLY A 64 -17.67 -1.26 -0.73
C GLY A 64 -18.64 -1.46 -1.88
N LEU A 65 -18.90 -2.70 -2.33
CA LEU A 65 -19.82 -2.99 -3.43
C LEU A 65 -21.14 -3.65 -2.99
N GLY A 66 -21.19 -4.18 -1.74
CA GLY A 66 -22.38 -4.90 -1.26
C GLY A 66 -22.61 -6.24 -1.99
N LEU A 67 -21.58 -6.81 -2.56
CA LEU A 67 -21.60 -8.03 -3.36
C LEU A 67 -20.67 -9.09 -2.77
N GLN A 68 -20.89 -10.35 -3.13
CA GLN A 68 -20.04 -11.48 -2.78
C GLN A 68 -19.70 -12.30 -4.04
N THR A 69 -18.56 -12.99 -4.00
CA THR A 69 -18.07 -13.84 -5.09
C THR A 69 -17.15 -14.95 -4.54
N HIS A 70 -16.54 -15.73 -5.39
CA HIS A 70 -15.52 -16.70 -5.02
C HIS A 70 -14.27 -16.01 -4.44
N PRO A 71 -13.53 -16.64 -3.52
CA PRO A 71 -12.37 -16.04 -2.83
C PRO A 71 -11.33 -15.45 -3.78
N GLU A 72 -10.98 -16.14 -4.86
CA GLU A 72 -9.96 -15.68 -5.81
C GLU A 72 -10.40 -14.41 -6.55
N ALA A 73 -11.68 -14.31 -6.88
CA ALA A 73 -12.25 -13.13 -7.53
C ALA A 73 -12.35 -11.97 -6.54
N ALA A 74 -12.76 -12.24 -5.28
CA ALA A 74 -12.80 -11.22 -4.23
C ALA A 74 -11.39 -10.69 -3.93
N ALA A 75 -10.41 -11.57 -3.79
CA ALA A 75 -9.02 -11.22 -3.56
C ALA A 75 -8.45 -10.35 -4.71
N LEU A 76 -8.76 -10.72 -5.97
CA LEU A 76 -8.37 -9.93 -7.14
C LEU A 76 -8.99 -8.53 -7.13
N VAL A 77 -10.31 -8.43 -6.95
CA VAL A 77 -11.04 -7.16 -7.02
C VAL A 77 -10.67 -6.25 -5.86
N ASN A 78 -10.69 -6.75 -4.62
CA ASN A 78 -10.34 -5.97 -3.43
C ASN A 78 -8.89 -5.50 -3.47
N GLY A 79 -7.93 -6.38 -3.82
CA GLY A 79 -6.52 -6.02 -3.95
C GLY A 79 -6.27 -4.97 -5.04
N THR A 80 -7.02 -5.04 -6.15
CA THR A 80 -6.99 -4.01 -7.20
C THR A 80 -7.55 -2.68 -6.69
N GLY A 81 -8.68 -2.72 -5.97
CA GLY A 81 -9.35 -1.53 -5.44
C GLY A 81 -8.47 -0.72 -4.50
N GLY A 82 -7.77 -1.37 -3.58
CA GLY A 82 -6.97 -0.70 -2.56
C GLY A 82 -5.84 0.17 -3.12
N THR A 83 -5.32 -0.16 -4.30
CA THR A 83 -4.21 0.59 -4.91
C THR A 83 -4.65 1.72 -5.85
N PHE A 84 -5.95 1.85 -6.15
CA PHE A 84 -6.45 2.79 -7.15
C PHE A 84 -6.19 4.26 -6.80
N LEU A 85 -6.31 4.59 -5.53
CA LEU A 85 -6.20 5.98 -5.07
C LEU A 85 -4.83 6.35 -4.51
N GLU A 86 -3.86 5.40 -4.49
CA GLU A 86 -2.55 5.61 -3.86
C GLU A 86 -2.67 6.08 -2.40
N MET A 87 -3.66 5.56 -1.67
CA MET A 87 -3.94 5.93 -0.27
C MET A 87 -3.67 4.80 0.72
N ASP A 88 -3.41 3.59 0.21
CA ASP A 88 -3.04 2.42 1.02
C ASP A 88 -1.70 2.61 1.74
N GLU A 89 -1.61 2.03 2.94
CA GLU A 89 -0.38 2.04 3.73
C GLU A 89 0.82 1.47 2.95
N GLY A 90 2.01 1.64 3.47
CA GLY A 90 3.19 1.00 2.91
C GLY A 90 4.31 0.86 3.91
N ASN A 91 5.37 0.18 3.51
CA ASN A 91 6.54 -0.04 4.32
C ASN A 91 7.81 0.42 3.58
N ARG A 92 8.64 1.24 4.25
CA ARG A 92 9.80 1.83 3.59
C ARG A 92 10.91 0.81 3.31
N PHE A 93 11.06 -0.21 4.14
CA PHE A 93 12.09 -1.23 4.00
C PHE A 93 11.79 -2.18 2.83
N SER A 94 10.55 -2.66 2.74
CA SER A 94 10.08 -3.47 1.61
C SER A 94 9.86 -2.67 0.32
N ARG A 95 9.83 -1.32 0.41
CA ARG A 95 9.59 -0.40 -0.72
C ARG A 95 8.29 -0.67 -1.44
N GLY A 96 7.26 -1.06 -0.69
CA GLY A 96 5.94 -1.41 -1.22
C GLY A 96 4.86 -1.33 -0.16
N HIS A 97 3.75 -1.99 -0.40
CA HIS A 97 2.51 -1.89 0.35
C HIS A 97 2.07 -3.27 0.86
N PRO A 98 2.64 -3.79 1.97
CA PRO A 98 2.43 -5.18 2.36
C PRO A 98 0.97 -5.55 2.63
N ALA A 99 0.22 -4.71 3.38
CA ALA A 99 -1.13 -5.07 3.77
C ALA A 99 -2.07 -5.28 2.58
N ILE A 100 -2.00 -4.45 1.54
CA ILE A 100 -2.89 -4.62 0.37
C ILE A 100 -2.55 -5.87 -0.45
N HIS A 101 -1.33 -6.37 -0.36
CA HIS A 101 -0.95 -7.63 -1.00
C HIS A 101 -1.39 -8.87 -0.21
N VAL A 102 -1.83 -8.73 1.04
CA VAL A 102 -2.09 -9.84 1.97
C VAL A 102 -3.54 -9.89 2.43
N LEU A 103 -4.08 -8.74 2.87
CA LEU A 103 -5.40 -8.64 3.47
C LEU A 103 -6.53 -9.22 2.60
N PRO A 104 -6.63 -8.91 1.30
CA PRO A 104 -7.73 -9.41 0.49
C PRO A 104 -7.79 -10.93 0.38
N ALA A 105 -6.64 -11.61 0.28
CA ALA A 105 -6.57 -13.06 0.23
C ALA A 105 -6.89 -13.70 1.59
N ALA A 106 -6.29 -13.18 2.67
CA ALA A 106 -6.54 -13.66 4.02
C ALA A 106 -8.02 -13.51 4.40
N LEU A 107 -8.63 -12.35 4.13
CA LEU A 107 -10.04 -12.09 4.40
C LEU A 107 -10.93 -13.06 3.63
N ALA A 108 -10.72 -13.16 2.31
CA ALA A 108 -11.56 -14.01 1.46
C ALA A 108 -11.51 -15.49 1.86
N LEU A 109 -10.33 -15.99 2.22
CA LEU A 109 -10.17 -17.36 2.67
C LEU A 109 -10.76 -17.59 4.07
N CYS A 110 -10.59 -16.64 5.00
CA CYS A 110 -11.20 -16.70 6.33
C CYS A 110 -12.74 -16.70 6.26
N GLU A 111 -13.33 -15.87 5.39
CA GLU A 111 -14.79 -15.89 5.17
C GLU A 111 -15.27 -17.26 4.63
N GLN A 112 -14.52 -17.85 3.69
CA GLN A 112 -14.84 -19.17 3.13
C GLN A 112 -14.74 -20.29 4.18
N GLN A 113 -13.71 -20.22 5.03
CA GLN A 113 -13.44 -21.26 6.06
C GLN A 113 -14.27 -21.06 7.35
N GLY A 114 -14.98 -19.93 7.49
CA GLY A 114 -15.64 -19.60 8.75
C GLY A 114 -14.65 -19.44 9.92
N ALA A 115 -13.46 -18.88 9.63
CA ALA A 115 -12.39 -18.72 10.61
C ALA A 115 -12.77 -17.70 11.70
N ASP A 116 -12.06 -17.74 12.83
CA ASP A 116 -12.20 -16.78 13.91
C ASP A 116 -11.27 -15.54 13.73
N ALA A 117 -11.42 -14.57 14.63
CA ALA A 117 -10.65 -13.33 14.60
C ALA A 117 -9.14 -13.56 14.81
N ASP A 118 -8.74 -14.48 15.73
CA ASP A 118 -7.32 -14.75 15.96
C ASP A 118 -6.66 -15.38 14.74
N THR A 119 -7.34 -16.26 14.05
CA THR A 119 -6.87 -16.86 12.79
C THR A 119 -6.67 -15.81 11.70
N PHE A 120 -7.67 -14.93 11.49
CA PHE A 120 -7.60 -13.85 10.51
C PHE A 120 -6.47 -12.85 10.81
N LEU A 121 -6.40 -12.35 12.03
CA LEU A 121 -5.41 -11.35 12.43
C LEU A 121 -3.99 -11.95 12.48
N SER A 122 -3.86 -13.22 12.90
CA SER A 122 -2.59 -13.95 12.80
C SER A 122 -2.12 -14.07 11.35
N ALA A 123 -3.02 -14.41 10.42
CA ALA A 123 -2.71 -14.53 9.01
C ALA A 123 -2.29 -13.18 8.40
N LEU A 124 -2.98 -12.10 8.75
CA LEU A 124 -2.62 -10.75 8.30
C LEU A 124 -1.19 -10.39 8.73
N VAL A 125 -0.84 -10.57 10.00
CA VAL A 125 0.50 -10.26 10.52
C VAL A 125 1.55 -11.19 9.91
N VAL A 126 1.29 -12.49 9.80
CA VAL A 126 2.21 -13.45 9.15
C VAL A 126 2.52 -13.02 7.72
N GLY A 127 1.48 -12.77 6.92
CA GLY A 127 1.68 -12.37 5.53
C GLY A 127 2.40 -11.04 5.39
N TYR A 128 2.08 -10.07 6.25
CA TYR A 128 2.77 -8.79 6.32
C TYR A 128 4.26 -8.96 6.60
N GLU A 129 4.62 -9.70 7.67
CA GLU A 129 6.00 -9.94 8.08
C GLU A 129 6.78 -10.72 7.00
N VAL A 130 6.22 -11.82 6.49
CA VAL A 130 6.88 -12.63 5.45
C VAL A 130 7.12 -11.79 4.19
N GLY A 131 6.09 -11.15 3.66
CA GLY A 131 6.21 -10.33 2.46
C GLY A 131 7.16 -9.16 2.63
N SER A 132 7.01 -8.41 3.73
CA SER A 132 7.81 -7.23 4.02
C SER A 132 9.29 -7.57 4.22
N ARG A 133 9.62 -8.65 4.92
CA ARG A 133 11.01 -9.11 5.14
C ARG A 133 11.67 -9.57 3.86
N LEU A 134 10.98 -10.33 3.02
CA LEU A 134 11.47 -10.68 1.69
C LEU A 134 11.69 -9.45 0.81
N GLY A 135 10.79 -8.47 0.88
CA GLY A 135 10.94 -7.19 0.20
C GLY A 135 12.14 -6.38 0.68
N ALA A 136 12.36 -6.30 2.00
CA ALA A 136 13.50 -5.60 2.61
C ALA A 136 14.84 -6.25 2.24
N ALA A 137 14.87 -7.58 2.24
CA ALA A 137 16.05 -8.38 1.82
C ALA A 137 16.38 -8.22 0.33
N SER A 138 15.45 -7.73 -0.50
CA SER A 138 15.55 -7.67 -1.95
C SER A 138 15.91 -6.28 -2.44
N GLN A 139 16.90 -6.19 -3.31
CA GLN A 139 17.13 -5.00 -4.15
C GLN A 139 16.63 -5.31 -5.56
N LEU A 140 15.36 -5.02 -5.83
CA LEU A 140 14.76 -5.27 -7.14
C LEU A 140 15.51 -4.53 -8.25
N ARG A 141 15.58 -5.12 -9.44
CA ARG A 141 16.13 -4.46 -10.64
C ARG A 141 15.41 -3.17 -10.92
N GLY A 142 16.11 -2.12 -11.35
CA GLY A 142 15.58 -0.78 -11.53
C GLY A 142 14.33 -0.67 -12.42
N ALA A 143 14.14 -1.62 -13.36
CA ALA A 143 12.97 -1.69 -14.24
C ALA A 143 11.74 -2.35 -13.57
N MET A 144 11.91 -3.03 -12.43
CA MET A 144 10.85 -3.74 -11.74
C MET A 144 9.99 -2.82 -10.87
N HIS A 145 8.69 -3.10 -10.83
CA HIS A 145 7.78 -2.57 -9.83
C HIS A 145 7.67 -3.57 -8.66
N PRO A 146 7.64 -3.15 -7.39
CA PRO A 146 7.58 -4.09 -6.27
C PRO A 146 6.25 -4.86 -6.17
N HIS A 147 5.13 -4.26 -6.61
CA HIS A 147 3.83 -4.93 -6.59
C HIS A 147 3.81 -6.13 -7.56
N GLY A 148 3.28 -7.24 -7.10
CA GLY A 148 3.24 -8.49 -7.85
C GLY A 148 4.42 -9.43 -7.56
N THR A 149 5.41 -8.99 -6.78
CA THR A 149 6.63 -9.75 -6.45
C THR A 149 6.51 -10.41 -5.06
N TRP A 150 7.30 -10.00 -4.09
CA TRP A 150 7.30 -10.54 -2.72
C TRP A 150 5.91 -10.53 -2.04
N GLY A 151 5.01 -9.63 -2.45
CA GLY A 151 3.64 -9.59 -1.94
C GLY A 151 2.83 -10.86 -2.25
N THR A 152 3.12 -11.56 -3.36
CA THR A 152 2.51 -12.86 -3.69
C THR A 152 2.90 -13.92 -2.65
N VAL A 153 4.17 -13.91 -2.24
CA VAL A 153 4.66 -14.84 -1.21
C VAL A 153 4.05 -14.51 0.16
N GLY A 154 3.91 -13.21 0.49
CA GLY A 154 3.22 -12.77 1.69
C GLY A 154 1.75 -13.22 1.73
N ALA A 155 1.02 -13.06 0.63
CA ALA A 155 -0.36 -13.54 0.51
C ALA A 155 -0.46 -15.06 0.72
N ALA A 156 0.44 -15.83 0.11
CA ALA A 156 0.48 -17.27 0.23
C ALA A 156 0.77 -17.72 1.68
N ALA A 157 1.71 -17.07 2.36
CA ALA A 157 2.01 -17.33 3.77
C ALA A 157 0.80 -17.03 4.68
N ALA A 158 0.06 -15.94 4.42
CA ALA A 158 -1.18 -15.64 5.12
C ALA A 158 -2.23 -16.73 4.89
N CYS A 159 -2.44 -17.15 3.64
CA CYS A 159 -3.40 -18.20 3.31
C CYS A 159 -3.02 -19.55 3.95
N ALA A 160 -1.73 -19.92 3.93
CA ALA A 160 -1.24 -21.11 4.60
C ALA A 160 -1.49 -21.06 6.12
N ARG A 161 -1.34 -19.86 6.73
CA ARG A 161 -1.65 -19.63 8.13
C ARG A 161 -3.15 -19.76 8.45
N VAL A 162 -4.05 -19.29 7.55
CA VAL A 162 -5.51 -19.49 7.67
C VAL A 162 -5.84 -20.98 7.69
N LEU A 163 -5.21 -21.77 6.83
CA LEU A 163 -5.43 -23.21 6.73
C LEU A 163 -4.75 -24.02 7.85
N GLY A 164 -4.00 -23.35 8.75
CA GLY A 164 -3.33 -24.00 9.87
C GLY A 164 -2.19 -24.94 9.44
N LEU A 165 -1.56 -24.69 8.30
CA LEU A 165 -0.43 -25.51 7.82
C LEU A 165 0.73 -25.43 8.82
N ASP A 166 1.44 -26.54 8.98
CA ASP A 166 2.67 -26.58 9.76
C ASP A 166 3.84 -25.89 9.05
N ALA A 167 5.00 -25.85 9.68
CA ALA A 167 6.18 -25.18 9.13
C ALA A 167 6.60 -25.75 7.76
N ALA A 168 6.46 -27.05 7.54
CA ALA A 168 6.79 -27.70 6.29
C ALA A 168 5.81 -27.33 5.17
N GLY A 169 4.50 -27.36 5.44
CA GLY A 169 3.46 -26.95 4.52
C GLY A 169 3.54 -25.47 4.18
N LEU A 170 3.87 -24.62 5.16
CA LEU A 170 4.04 -23.19 4.96
C LEU A 170 5.27 -22.89 4.10
N ARG A 171 6.41 -23.58 4.36
CA ARG A 171 7.61 -23.51 3.51
C ARG A 171 7.31 -23.87 2.06
N GLU A 172 6.61 -24.99 1.86
CA GLU A 172 6.25 -25.45 0.51
C GLU A 172 5.36 -24.43 -0.21
N THR A 173 4.38 -23.89 0.50
CA THR A 173 3.52 -22.83 -0.06
C THR A 173 4.30 -21.58 -0.46
N ILE A 174 5.28 -21.16 0.34
CA ILE A 174 6.21 -20.05 0.01
C ILE A 174 6.99 -20.37 -1.28
N ASN A 175 7.51 -21.58 -1.42
CA ASN A 175 8.26 -22.02 -2.58
C ASN A 175 7.40 -22.02 -3.85
N ILE A 176 6.18 -22.55 -3.78
CA ILE A 176 5.21 -22.53 -4.90
C ILE A 176 4.87 -21.07 -5.28
N ALA A 177 4.55 -20.23 -4.29
CA ALA A 177 4.17 -18.85 -4.51
C ALA A 177 5.24 -18.03 -5.21
N SER A 178 6.51 -18.34 -4.97
CA SER A 178 7.64 -17.69 -5.64
C SER A 178 7.56 -17.87 -7.16
N SER A 179 7.15 -19.04 -7.64
CA SER A 179 6.97 -19.32 -9.07
C SER A 179 5.71 -18.66 -9.67
N LEU A 180 4.78 -18.17 -8.83
CA LEU A 180 3.54 -17.53 -9.25
C LEU A 180 3.62 -15.99 -9.21
N THR A 181 4.79 -15.43 -8.94
CA THR A 181 4.99 -13.98 -8.95
C THR A 181 4.94 -13.41 -10.35
N THR A 182 4.69 -12.12 -10.47
CA THR A 182 4.61 -11.43 -11.75
C THR A 182 5.81 -10.51 -11.96
N ALA A 183 6.38 -10.52 -13.16
CA ALA A 183 7.39 -9.56 -13.58
C ALA A 183 6.71 -8.27 -14.02
N THR A 184 6.55 -7.33 -13.09
CA THR A 184 5.82 -6.09 -13.29
C THR A 184 6.75 -4.91 -13.61
N SER A 185 6.38 -4.12 -14.63
CA SER A 185 7.21 -3.00 -15.10
C SER A 185 6.95 -1.72 -14.30
N LYS A 186 8.02 -1.06 -13.87
CA LYS A 186 7.98 0.29 -13.28
C LYS A 186 7.41 1.32 -14.26
N ARG A 187 7.69 1.21 -15.57
CA ARG A 187 7.16 2.12 -16.59
C ARG A 187 5.64 2.14 -16.66
N THR A 188 4.98 1.03 -16.31
CA THR A 188 3.50 0.98 -16.29
C THR A 188 2.91 2.06 -15.39
N MET A 189 3.51 2.31 -14.22
CA MET A 189 3.03 3.37 -13.32
C MET A 189 3.39 4.77 -13.86
N LEU A 190 4.62 4.96 -14.36
CA LEU A 190 5.08 6.26 -14.87
C LEU A 190 4.26 6.72 -16.08
N GLU A 191 3.90 5.78 -16.96
CA GLU A 191 3.08 6.06 -18.14
C GLU A 191 1.56 6.07 -17.83
N GLY A 192 1.14 5.83 -16.58
CA GLY A 192 -0.27 5.81 -16.19
C GLY A 192 -1.04 4.61 -16.74
N GLY A 193 -0.39 3.46 -16.93
CA GLY A 193 -1.06 2.22 -17.31
C GLY A 193 -1.89 1.66 -16.15
N LEU A 194 -3.22 1.76 -16.20
CA LEU A 194 -4.14 1.36 -15.11
C LEU A 194 -3.99 -0.11 -14.69
N VAL A 195 -3.44 -0.97 -15.55
CA VAL A 195 -3.13 -2.36 -15.20
C VAL A 195 -2.17 -2.46 -13.99
N ARG A 196 -1.41 -1.41 -13.69
CA ARG A 196 -0.58 -1.34 -12.48
C ARG A 196 -1.40 -1.60 -11.19
N ASN A 197 -2.64 -1.14 -11.14
CA ASN A 197 -3.49 -1.33 -9.97
C ASN A 197 -3.89 -2.80 -9.76
N VAL A 198 -3.85 -3.62 -10.80
CA VAL A 198 -4.17 -5.05 -10.72
C VAL A 198 -3.04 -5.87 -10.06
N TYR A 199 -1.83 -5.35 -9.96
CA TYR A 199 -0.68 -6.12 -9.47
C TYR A 199 -0.88 -6.63 -8.03
N ALA A 200 -1.47 -5.82 -7.14
CA ALA A 200 -1.80 -6.28 -5.79
C ALA A 200 -2.93 -7.33 -5.79
N GLY A 201 -3.93 -7.15 -6.65
CA GLY A 201 -4.99 -8.14 -6.85
C GLY A 201 -4.44 -9.49 -7.34
N LEU A 202 -3.48 -9.47 -8.28
CA LEU A 202 -2.80 -10.69 -8.75
C LEU A 202 -1.99 -11.35 -7.63
N SER A 203 -1.28 -10.58 -6.79
CA SER A 203 -0.57 -11.14 -5.63
C SER A 203 -1.52 -11.92 -4.72
N ASN A 204 -2.66 -11.34 -4.40
CA ASN A 204 -3.66 -11.97 -3.54
C ASN A 204 -4.25 -13.23 -4.18
N ARG A 205 -4.67 -13.17 -5.44
CA ARG A 205 -5.20 -14.32 -6.16
C ARG A 205 -4.18 -15.44 -6.30
N ASN A 206 -2.94 -15.11 -6.63
CA ASN A 206 -1.87 -16.08 -6.78
C ASN A 206 -1.43 -16.69 -5.43
N GLY A 207 -1.57 -15.93 -4.33
CA GLY A 207 -1.39 -16.44 -2.97
C GLY A 207 -2.40 -17.53 -2.62
N LEU A 208 -3.68 -17.33 -2.97
CA LEU A 208 -4.72 -18.37 -2.85
C LEU A 208 -4.42 -19.59 -3.72
N LEU A 209 -4.03 -19.38 -4.97
CA LEU A 209 -3.66 -20.47 -5.88
C LEU A 209 -2.47 -21.27 -5.32
N ALA A 210 -1.51 -20.65 -4.66
CA ALA A 210 -0.35 -21.34 -4.12
C ALA A 210 -0.73 -22.36 -3.03
N VAL A 211 -1.64 -22.03 -2.11
CA VAL A 211 -2.10 -22.98 -1.09
C VAL A 211 -2.97 -24.08 -1.69
N GLU A 212 -3.75 -23.77 -2.72
CA GLU A 212 -4.54 -24.77 -3.44
C GLU A 212 -3.63 -25.81 -4.13
N LEU A 213 -2.61 -25.33 -4.84
CA LEU A 213 -1.61 -26.19 -5.49
C LEU A 213 -0.86 -27.07 -4.48
N ALA A 214 -0.43 -26.49 -3.34
CA ALA A 214 0.19 -27.26 -2.27
C ALA A 214 -0.75 -28.36 -1.75
N GLY A 215 -2.03 -28.05 -1.53
CA GLY A 215 -3.05 -29.01 -1.13
C GLY A 215 -3.32 -30.11 -2.15
N CYS A 216 -3.06 -29.85 -3.44
CA CYS A 216 -3.14 -30.85 -4.53
C CYS A 216 -1.84 -31.67 -4.69
N GLY A 217 -0.81 -31.40 -3.90
CA GLY A 217 0.48 -32.12 -3.97
C GLY A 217 1.47 -31.60 -5.00
N PHE A 218 1.25 -30.38 -5.54
CA PHE A 218 2.29 -29.69 -6.31
C PHE A 218 3.42 -29.25 -5.39
N THR A 219 4.63 -29.17 -5.93
CA THR A 219 5.82 -28.77 -5.19
C THR A 219 6.54 -27.62 -5.88
N GLY A 220 7.15 -26.72 -5.10
CA GLY A 220 8.02 -25.67 -5.59
C GLY A 220 9.50 -26.07 -5.61
N GLU A 221 10.36 -25.10 -5.88
CA GLU A 221 11.80 -25.24 -5.70
C GLU A 221 12.15 -25.34 -4.19
N ARG A 222 13.33 -25.87 -3.85
CA ARG A 222 13.79 -25.96 -2.45
C ARG A 222 13.98 -24.58 -1.81
N ASP A 223 14.31 -23.58 -2.62
CA ASP A 223 14.49 -22.19 -2.23
C ASP A 223 13.91 -21.27 -3.33
N GLY A 224 12.58 -21.24 -3.42
CA GLY A 224 11.87 -20.44 -4.42
C GLY A 224 12.17 -18.94 -4.30
N PRO A 225 12.12 -18.31 -3.09
CA PRO A 225 12.49 -16.92 -2.93
C PRO A 225 13.95 -16.63 -3.31
N GLY A 226 14.90 -17.50 -2.96
CA GLY A 226 16.32 -17.37 -3.33
C GLY A 226 16.54 -17.39 -4.85
N SER A 227 15.82 -18.26 -5.57
CA SER A 227 15.84 -18.28 -7.04
C SER A 227 15.19 -17.02 -7.62
N LEU A 228 13.96 -16.71 -7.23
CA LEU A 228 13.23 -15.60 -7.79
C LEU A 228 13.83 -14.25 -7.42
N LEU A 229 13.89 -13.97 -6.09
CA LEU A 229 14.35 -12.67 -5.58
C LEU A 229 15.87 -12.54 -5.66
N GLY A 230 16.60 -13.66 -5.57
CA GLY A 230 18.06 -13.61 -5.60
C GLY A 230 18.68 -13.59 -6.99
N GLN A 231 18.06 -14.26 -7.97
CA GLN A 231 18.71 -14.48 -9.28
C GLN A 231 17.96 -13.83 -10.44
N ILE A 232 16.60 -13.77 -10.38
CA ILE A 232 15.79 -13.37 -11.52
C ILE A 232 15.43 -11.88 -11.46
N ILE A 233 14.73 -11.43 -10.41
CA ILE A 233 14.10 -10.10 -10.39
C ILE A 233 14.84 -9.05 -9.58
N SER A 234 15.85 -9.44 -8.79
CA SER A 234 16.66 -8.51 -8.00
C SER A 234 18.11 -8.47 -8.46
N GLU A 235 18.82 -7.43 -8.06
CA GLU A 235 20.28 -7.31 -8.18
C GLU A 235 20.98 -7.92 -6.96
N ARG A 236 20.27 -7.97 -5.82
CA ARG A 236 20.74 -8.51 -4.55
C ARG A 236 19.57 -9.06 -3.75
N PHE A 237 19.81 -10.17 -3.06
CA PHE A 237 18.93 -10.75 -2.04
C PHE A 237 19.77 -11.20 -0.85
N ASP A 238 19.45 -10.73 0.35
CA ASP A 238 20.20 -10.99 1.57
C ASP A 238 19.36 -11.80 2.58
N THR A 239 19.60 -13.08 2.64
CA THR A 239 18.85 -13.99 3.52
C THR A 239 19.01 -13.68 5.01
N THR A 240 20.10 -12.99 5.42
CA THR A 240 20.30 -12.56 6.81
C THR A 240 19.33 -11.44 7.19
N GLU A 241 18.98 -10.58 6.22
CA GLU A 241 18.01 -9.51 6.39
C GLU A 241 16.58 -10.06 6.61
N VAL A 242 16.24 -11.19 5.96
CA VAL A 242 14.94 -11.86 6.15
C VAL A 242 14.71 -12.22 7.61
N LEU A 243 15.77 -12.64 8.32
CA LEU A 243 15.71 -13.14 9.70
C LEU A 243 16.10 -12.08 10.74
N ARG A 244 16.50 -10.87 10.31
CA ARG A 244 16.96 -9.84 11.26
C ARG A 244 15.89 -9.58 12.32
N ASP A 245 16.24 -9.80 13.58
CA ASP A 245 15.40 -9.56 14.76
C ASP A 245 13.97 -10.15 14.62
N LEU A 246 13.84 -11.31 13.95
CA LEU A 246 12.57 -11.99 13.70
C LEU A 246 11.84 -12.29 15.01
N GLY A 247 10.60 -11.79 15.13
CA GLY A 247 9.77 -11.91 16.33
C GLY A 247 10.13 -10.92 17.46
N GLN A 248 11.11 -10.03 17.25
CA GLN A 248 11.48 -8.96 18.16
C GLN A 248 11.24 -7.59 17.55
N ASP A 249 11.70 -7.38 16.32
CA ASP A 249 11.39 -6.19 15.52
C ASP A 249 10.31 -6.55 14.48
N TRP A 250 9.20 -5.81 14.54
CA TRP A 250 8.03 -6.06 13.70
C TRP A 250 7.97 -5.07 12.54
N HIS A 251 8.12 -5.54 11.32
CA HIS A 251 8.04 -4.70 10.13
C HIS A 251 6.70 -3.96 10.03
N LEU A 252 5.64 -4.53 10.57
CA LEU A 252 4.33 -3.90 10.63
C LEU A 252 4.36 -2.59 11.41
N LEU A 253 5.21 -2.42 12.45
CA LEU A 253 5.38 -1.18 13.20
C LEU A 253 6.15 -0.11 12.41
N HIS A 254 6.90 -0.50 11.39
CA HIS A 254 7.66 0.39 10.53
C HIS A 254 6.92 0.76 9.23
N ASN A 255 5.60 0.64 9.24
CA ASN A 255 4.79 1.09 8.13
C ASN A 255 4.70 2.62 8.08
N TYR A 256 4.18 3.13 7.00
CA TYR A 256 3.75 4.51 6.88
C TYR A 256 2.31 4.58 6.39
N PHE A 257 1.60 5.58 6.86
CA PHE A 257 0.29 5.97 6.31
C PHE A 257 0.43 7.15 5.36
N LYS A 258 -0.59 7.41 4.54
CA LYS A 258 -0.61 8.50 3.56
C LYS A 258 -1.82 9.41 3.76
N LEU A 259 -1.62 10.72 3.74
CA LEU A 259 -2.70 11.72 3.62
C LEU A 259 -2.71 12.38 2.22
N HIS A 260 -1.62 12.27 1.47
CA HIS A 260 -1.56 12.72 0.08
C HIS A 260 -1.90 11.54 -0.86
N SER A 261 -2.86 11.75 -1.78
CA SER A 261 -3.35 10.71 -2.70
C SER A 261 -2.41 10.51 -3.89
N CYS A 262 -1.16 10.16 -3.61
CA CYS A 262 -0.12 9.98 -4.62
C CYS A 262 0.98 9.03 -4.15
N CYS A 263 1.90 8.70 -5.05
CA CYS A 263 3.08 7.91 -4.75
C CYS A 263 3.87 8.49 -3.57
N ARG A 264 4.36 7.62 -2.68
CA ARG A 264 5.15 8.04 -1.50
C ARG A 264 6.35 8.93 -1.88
N TYR A 265 6.88 8.79 -3.07
CA TYR A 265 8.02 9.61 -3.53
C TYR A 265 7.67 11.09 -3.77
N ASN A 266 6.38 11.45 -3.89
CA ASN A 266 5.93 12.84 -3.92
C ASN A 266 5.85 13.49 -2.52
N HIS A 267 5.70 12.67 -1.46
CA HIS A 267 5.33 13.17 -0.13
C HIS A 267 6.35 14.13 0.46
N GLY A 268 7.65 13.84 0.37
CA GLY A 268 8.68 14.77 0.85
C GLY A 268 8.56 16.17 0.25
N THR A 269 8.21 16.25 -1.05
CA THR A 269 7.99 17.54 -1.72
C THR A 269 6.73 18.24 -1.21
N LEU A 270 5.66 17.48 -0.93
CA LEU A 270 4.41 18.03 -0.38
C LEU A 270 4.59 18.47 1.07
N ASP A 271 5.29 17.67 1.89
CA ASP A 271 5.65 18.03 3.27
C ASP A 271 6.54 19.29 3.32
N ALA A 272 7.43 19.48 2.33
CA ALA A 272 8.22 20.70 2.20
C ALA A 272 7.36 21.93 1.86
N LEU A 273 6.28 21.78 1.07
CA LEU A 273 5.28 22.84 0.86
C LEU A 273 4.50 23.14 2.13
N ASP A 274 4.11 22.12 2.90
CA ASP A 274 3.43 22.30 4.17
C ASP A 274 4.35 23.02 5.19
N ALA A 275 5.66 22.74 5.17
CA ALA A 275 6.64 23.48 5.97
C ALA A 275 6.73 24.97 5.57
N ILE A 276 6.67 25.30 4.27
CA ILE A 276 6.58 26.69 3.79
C ILE A 276 5.31 27.34 4.34
N GLU A 277 4.16 26.67 4.21
CA GLU A 277 2.88 27.20 4.66
C GLU A 277 2.87 27.46 6.17
N ALA A 278 3.40 26.52 6.95
CA ALA A 278 3.51 26.67 8.41
C ALA A 278 4.41 27.84 8.81
N ALA A 279 5.54 28.03 8.13
CA ALA A 279 6.48 29.11 8.44
C ALA A 279 5.99 30.50 8.02
N GLN A 280 5.21 30.59 6.93
CA GLN A 280 4.79 31.85 6.31
C GLN A 280 3.29 32.17 6.50
N GLY A 281 2.54 31.26 7.12
CA GLY A 281 1.09 31.35 7.31
C GLY A 281 0.26 31.11 6.05
N ARG A 282 0.90 30.96 4.89
CA ARG A 282 0.27 30.66 3.59
C ARG A 282 1.29 30.20 2.55
N LEU A 283 0.82 29.67 1.44
CA LEU A 283 1.61 29.51 0.22
C LEU A 283 1.43 30.71 -0.73
N PRO A 284 2.40 30.98 -1.65
CA PRO A 284 2.23 31.99 -2.69
C PRO A 284 1.05 31.66 -3.59
N ARG A 285 0.36 32.68 -4.10
CA ARG A 285 -0.71 32.47 -5.08
C ARG A 285 -0.12 31.93 -6.38
N PRO A 286 -0.78 30.98 -7.07
CA PRO A 286 -0.26 30.36 -8.29
C PRO A 286 0.13 31.35 -9.39
N GLU A 287 -0.63 32.45 -9.51
CA GLU A 287 -0.39 33.53 -10.48
C GLU A 287 0.87 34.35 -10.19
N ASP A 288 1.28 34.44 -8.94
CA ASP A 288 2.48 35.17 -8.53
C ASP A 288 3.76 34.33 -8.68
N ILE A 289 3.67 33.05 -9.02
CA ILE A 289 4.81 32.14 -9.10
C ILE A 289 5.50 32.26 -10.46
N ALA A 290 6.80 32.57 -10.43
CA ALA A 290 7.65 32.58 -11.63
C ALA A 290 8.27 31.18 -11.87
N ARG A 291 8.80 30.53 -10.83
CA ARG A 291 9.52 29.25 -10.91
C ARG A 291 9.42 28.48 -9.61
N ILE A 292 9.47 27.14 -9.69
CA ILE A 292 9.52 26.23 -8.55
C ILE A 292 10.68 25.26 -8.75
N GLU A 293 11.63 25.25 -7.84
CA GLU A 293 12.73 24.30 -7.83
C GLU A 293 12.48 23.23 -6.79
N VAL A 294 12.61 21.97 -7.20
CA VAL A 294 12.49 20.79 -6.32
C VAL A 294 13.78 20.00 -6.40
N ARG A 295 14.39 19.75 -5.25
CA ARG A 295 15.53 18.84 -5.10
C ARG A 295 15.10 17.69 -4.23
N SER A 296 15.40 16.45 -4.66
CA SER A 296 15.05 15.24 -3.93
C SER A 296 16.00 14.09 -4.30
N TYR A 297 15.75 12.91 -3.77
CA TYR A 297 16.50 11.69 -4.10
C TYR A 297 16.14 11.14 -5.49
N HIS A 298 16.98 10.26 -6.04
CA HIS A 298 16.88 9.79 -7.44
C HIS A 298 15.49 9.22 -7.79
N LEU A 299 14.86 8.40 -6.92
CA LEU A 299 13.54 7.80 -7.21
C LEU A 299 12.41 8.84 -7.30
N ALA A 300 12.49 9.93 -6.54
CA ALA A 300 11.54 11.02 -6.64
C ALA A 300 11.80 11.88 -7.89
N ALA A 301 13.08 12.06 -8.25
CA ALA A 301 13.47 12.83 -9.44
C ALA A 301 13.04 12.16 -10.77
N GLU A 302 12.77 10.86 -10.77
CA GLU A 302 12.21 10.15 -11.93
C GLU A 302 10.72 10.46 -12.19
N LEU A 303 10.00 11.06 -11.23
CA LEU A 303 8.58 11.39 -11.35
C LEU A 303 8.37 12.78 -11.96
N ASP A 304 8.93 13.05 -13.13
CA ASP A 304 9.10 14.37 -13.73
C ASP A 304 8.05 14.75 -14.79
N ASP A 305 7.02 13.93 -14.98
CA ASP A 305 5.96 14.20 -15.98
C ASP A 305 5.18 15.48 -15.63
N LYS A 306 5.31 16.51 -16.48
CA LYS A 306 4.64 17.82 -16.33
C LYS A 306 3.24 17.88 -16.94
N ALA A 307 2.84 16.84 -17.69
CA ALA A 307 1.55 16.78 -18.39
C ALA A 307 0.95 15.36 -18.34
N PRO A 308 0.65 14.84 -17.15
CA PRO A 308 0.19 13.46 -17.00
C PRO A 308 -1.09 13.22 -17.79
N ARG A 309 -1.16 12.08 -18.50
CA ARG A 309 -2.26 11.76 -19.41
C ARG A 309 -3.54 11.30 -18.72
N ASN A 310 -3.46 10.89 -17.44
CA ASN A 310 -4.59 10.41 -16.65
C ASN A 310 -4.34 10.53 -15.14
N THR A 311 -5.34 10.13 -14.35
CA THR A 311 -5.29 10.24 -12.89
C THR A 311 -4.20 9.38 -12.25
N LEU A 312 -3.84 8.23 -12.83
CA LEU A 312 -2.74 7.41 -12.32
C LEU A 312 -1.39 8.09 -12.59
N ALA A 313 -1.11 8.51 -13.82
CA ALA A 313 0.12 9.24 -14.13
C ALA A 313 0.28 10.49 -13.26
N ALA A 314 -0.81 11.22 -13.00
CA ALA A 314 -0.81 12.39 -12.12
C ALA A 314 -0.36 12.07 -10.69
N LYS A 315 -0.72 10.90 -10.15
CA LYS A 315 -0.29 10.44 -8.82
C LYS A 315 1.20 10.06 -8.77
N PHE A 316 1.82 9.88 -9.93
CA PHE A 316 3.26 9.59 -10.10
C PHE A 316 4.01 10.74 -10.76
N SER A 317 3.59 11.98 -10.50
CA SER A 317 4.23 13.20 -10.99
C SER A 317 4.46 14.20 -9.86
N VAL A 318 5.71 14.52 -9.56
CA VAL A 318 6.07 15.60 -8.63
C VAL A 318 5.63 16.95 -9.15
N PRO A 319 5.86 17.34 -10.43
CA PRO A 319 5.38 18.60 -10.96
C PRO A 319 3.87 18.79 -10.84
N PHE A 320 3.10 17.75 -11.15
CA PHE A 320 1.65 17.79 -11.02
C PHE A 320 1.18 17.87 -9.56
N ALA A 321 1.80 17.07 -8.66
CA ALA A 321 1.47 17.08 -7.24
C ALA A 321 1.71 18.45 -6.59
N VAL A 322 2.82 19.09 -6.90
CA VAL A 322 3.15 20.47 -6.48
C VAL A 322 2.11 21.45 -7.03
N ALA A 323 1.85 21.40 -8.33
CA ALA A 323 0.93 22.33 -8.96
C ALA A 323 -0.50 22.20 -8.45
N THR A 324 -0.99 20.96 -8.26
CA THR A 324 -2.34 20.74 -7.74
C THR A 324 -2.45 21.17 -6.27
N ARG A 325 -1.42 20.93 -5.42
CA ARG A 325 -1.37 21.42 -4.03
C ARG A 325 -1.46 22.94 -3.97
N LEU A 326 -0.75 23.66 -4.84
CA LEU A 326 -0.75 25.11 -4.89
C LEU A 326 -2.08 25.68 -5.43
N VAL A 327 -2.69 25.07 -6.44
CA VAL A 327 -3.92 25.58 -7.07
C VAL A 327 -5.17 25.22 -6.26
N ARG A 328 -5.19 24.02 -5.63
CA ARG A 328 -6.36 23.51 -4.92
C ARG A 328 -6.24 23.61 -3.38
N SER A 329 -5.10 24.03 -2.86
CA SER A 329 -4.76 24.06 -1.44
C SER A 329 -4.94 22.68 -0.77
N SER A 330 -4.79 21.61 -1.53
CA SER A 330 -4.98 20.22 -1.09
C SER A 330 -4.20 19.27 -1.97
N SER A 331 -3.80 18.13 -1.40
CA SER A 331 -3.21 16.97 -2.08
C SER A 331 -3.96 15.67 -1.75
N ALA A 332 -5.17 15.78 -1.20
CA ALA A 332 -6.08 14.67 -0.96
C ALA A 332 -6.68 14.15 -2.28
N MET A 333 -7.55 13.13 -2.21
CA MET A 333 -8.14 12.45 -3.37
C MET A 333 -8.72 13.38 -4.43
N ALA A 334 -9.44 14.44 -4.03
CA ALA A 334 -10.05 15.41 -4.94
C ALA A 334 -9.04 16.16 -5.83
N SER A 335 -7.75 16.17 -5.42
CA SER A 335 -6.67 16.85 -6.15
C SER A 335 -6.10 16.03 -7.31
N PHE A 336 -6.49 14.75 -7.46
CA PHE A 336 -5.99 13.83 -8.49
C PHE A 336 -7.13 13.23 -9.34
N THR A 337 -8.18 14.02 -9.56
CA THR A 337 -9.32 13.65 -10.41
C THR A 337 -9.08 14.03 -11.87
N TRP A 338 -9.95 13.55 -12.77
CA TRP A 338 -9.91 13.94 -14.19
C TRP A 338 -10.04 15.47 -14.39
N ASP A 339 -10.83 16.16 -13.55
CA ASP A 339 -10.93 17.63 -13.59
C ASP A 339 -9.60 18.30 -13.25
N ALA A 340 -8.85 17.74 -12.30
CA ALA A 340 -7.52 18.24 -11.97
C ALA A 340 -6.53 18.00 -13.11
N VAL A 341 -6.51 16.79 -13.68
CA VAL A 341 -5.61 16.41 -14.79
C VAL A 341 -5.83 17.28 -16.03
N ARG A 342 -7.06 17.73 -16.26
CA ARG A 342 -7.42 18.59 -17.41
C ARG A 342 -7.41 20.09 -17.10
N ASN A 343 -7.09 20.47 -15.86
CA ASN A 343 -7.14 21.87 -15.44
C ASN A 343 -5.95 22.67 -16.01
N PRO A 344 -6.19 23.67 -16.87
CA PRO A 344 -5.11 24.41 -17.55
C PRO A 344 -4.24 25.21 -16.58
N ARG A 345 -4.77 25.66 -15.41
CA ARG A 345 -3.99 26.37 -14.39
C ARG A 345 -3.01 25.43 -13.71
N ILE A 346 -3.42 24.20 -13.39
CA ILE A 346 -2.55 23.18 -12.81
C ILE A 346 -1.45 22.80 -13.81
N LEU A 347 -1.81 22.52 -15.07
CA LEU A 347 -0.86 22.16 -16.11
C LEU A 347 0.14 23.28 -16.39
N ALA A 348 -0.31 24.53 -16.47
CA ALA A 348 0.58 25.68 -16.67
C ALA A 348 1.56 25.85 -15.50
N LEU A 349 1.12 25.64 -14.27
CA LEU A 349 1.98 25.73 -13.10
C LEU A 349 2.97 24.55 -13.02
N ALA A 350 2.55 23.34 -13.39
CA ALA A 350 3.43 22.17 -13.45
C ALA A 350 4.61 22.37 -14.42
N GLN A 351 4.41 23.14 -15.53
CA GLN A 351 5.52 23.48 -16.43
C GLN A 351 6.62 24.32 -15.77
N LYS A 352 6.29 25.09 -14.72
CA LYS A 352 7.24 25.93 -13.97
C LYS A 352 8.05 25.15 -12.92
N VAL A 353 7.77 23.87 -12.72
CA VAL A 353 8.49 23.02 -11.77
C VAL A 353 9.74 22.44 -12.42
N GLU A 354 10.87 22.68 -11.78
CA GLU A 354 12.17 22.12 -12.14
C GLU A 354 12.59 21.10 -11.07
N LEU A 355 12.45 19.83 -11.42
CA LEU A 355 12.77 18.70 -10.55
C LEU A 355 14.16 18.15 -10.90
N ALA A 356 14.99 17.94 -9.89
CA ALA A 356 16.29 17.29 -10.07
C ALA A 356 16.72 16.50 -8.83
N GLU A 357 17.55 15.50 -9.08
CA GLU A 357 18.22 14.74 -8.01
C GLU A 357 19.22 15.62 -7.26
N ASP A 358 19.30 15.39 -5.94
CA ASP A 358 20.43 15.74 -5.09
C ASP A 358 21.08 14.44 -4.60
N PRO A 359 22.33 14.13 -5.02
CA PRO A 359 23.03 12.92 -4.60
C PRO A 359 23.25 12.81 -3.09
N ALA A 360 23.28 13.94 -2.36
CA ALA A 360 23.36 13.93 -0.90
C ALA A 360 22.06 13.42 -0.28
N MET A 361 20.92 13.79 -0.87
CA MET A 361 19.59 13.28 -0.48
C MET A 361 19.43 11.79 -0.84
N THR A 362 19.93 11.36 -1.99
CA THR A 362 19.90 9.93 -2.40
C THR A 362 20.64 9.03 -1.41
N ARG A 363 21.74 9.48 -0.84
CA ARG A 363 22.51 8.70 0.16
C ARG A 363 21.79 8.51 1.50
N ARG A 364 20.70 9.25 1.76
CA ARG A 364 19.91 9.13 3.00
C ARG A 364 18.85 8.02 2.94
N LEU A 365 18.64 7.42 1.76
CA LEU A 365 17.76 6.26 1.58
C LEU A 365 18.34 5.00 2.26
N PRO A 366 17.53 4.10 2.77
CA PRO A 366 16.07 4.12 2.87
C PRO A 366 15.52 4.86 4.11
N MET A 367 16.41 5.33 5.00
CA MET A 367 16.02 5.87 6.32
C MET A 367 15.22 7.17 6.21
N GLU A 368 15.54 8.00 5.23
CA GLU A 368 14.86 9.25 4.96
C GLU A 368 14.49 9.36 3.48
N ARG A 369 13.48 10.15 3.17
CA ARG A 369 13.03 10.47 1.81
C ARG A 369 12.91 11.98 1.65
N PRO A 370 14.06 12.68 1.66
CA PRO A 370 14.11 14.12 1.77
C PRO A 370 13.69 14.82 0.48
N ALA A 371 13.17 16.03 0.64
CA ALA A 371 12.97 16.97 -0.45
C ALA A 371 13.13 18.41 0.04
N ARG A 372 13.58 19.28 -0.87
CA ARG A 372 13.63 20.72 -0.70
C ARG A 372 12.89 21.40 -1.84
N VAL A 373 12.06 22.36 -1.49
CA VAL A 373 11.29 23.18 -2.44
C VAL A 373 11.68 24.64 -2.28
N VAL A 374 11.93 25.32 -3.41
CA VAL A 374 12.12 26.78 -3.45
C VAL A 374 11.16 27.35 -4.49
N ILE A 375 10.26 28.21 -4.04
CA ILE A 375 9.30 28.92 -4.91
C ILE A 375 9.81 30.35 -5.06
N THR A 376 10.08 30.78 -6.29
CA THR A 376 10.42 32.16 -6.65
C THR A 376 9.20 32.83 -7.26
N THR A 377 8.78 33.94 -6.65
CA THR A 377 7.65 34.74 -7.15
C THR A 377 8.10 35.76 -8.22
N THR A 378 7.16 36.33 -8.97
CA THR A 378 7.41 37.30 -10.07
C THR A 378 8.05 38.59 -9.59
N ASP A 379 7.90 38.93 -8.31
CA ASP A 379 8.57 40.06 -7.65
C ASP A 379 9.96 39.71 -7.08
N GLY A 380 10.45 38.48 -7.31
CA GLY A 380 11.76 38.01 -6.91
C GLY A 380 11.87 37.46 -5.49
N ARG A 381 10.80 37.45 -4.69
CA ARG A 381 10.82 36.85 -3.35
C ARG A 381 10.94 35.32 -3.47
N GLN A 382 11.62 34.72 -2.47
CA GLN A 382 11.79 33.28 -2.39
C GLN A 382 11.12 32.73 -1.11
N TRP A 383 10.48 31.55 -1.27
CA TRP A 383 9.82 30.78 -0.25
C TRP A 383 10.46 29.39 -0.26
N ALA A 384 11.11 29.00 0.82
CA ALA A 384 11.84 27.74 0.87
C ALA A 384 11.36 26.88 2.02
N GLY A 385 11.25 25.57 1.76
CA GLY A 385 10.93 24.55 2.76
C GLY A 385 11.66 23.25 2.47
N GLU A 386 11.84 22.44 3.49
CA GLU A 386 12.52 21.16 3.42
C GLU A 386 11.83 20.16 4.34
N ALA A 387 11.81 18.89 3.90
CA ALA A 387 11.40 17.76 4.71
C ALA A 387 12.47 16.67 4.62
N GLY A 388 12.85 16.08 5.74
CA GLY A 388 13.79 14.94 5.82
C GLY A 388 13.05 13.63 5.92
N VAL A 389 12.29 13.47 7.01
CA VAL A 389 11.38 12.33 7.24
C VAL A 389 9.98 12.75 6.83
N ASN A 390 9.32 11.90 6.05
CA ASN A 390 7.96 12.21 5.61
C ASN A 390 6.94 12.00 6.74
N ARG A 391 5.93 12.84 6.79
CA ARG A 391 4.80 12.63 7.70
C ARG A 391 4.10 11.31 7.41
N GLY A 392 3.69 10.62 8.48
CA GLY A 392 3.09 9.31 8.43
C GLY A 392 4.08 8.14 8.52
N ASP A 393 5.41 8.37 8.45
CA ASP A 393 6.42 7.35 8.80
C ASP A 393 6.43 7.11 10.33
N ASP A 394 6.95 5.96 10.77
CA ASP A 394 7.12 5.61 12.18
C ASP A 394 7.89 6.68 13.00
N ALA A 395 8.85 7.35 12.39
CA ALA A 395 9.60 8.44 13.02
C ALA A 395 8.87 9.80 13.01
N SER A 396 7.75 9.94 12.28
CA SER A 396 6.90 11.15 12.22
C SER A 396 5.43 10.76 12.01
N PRO A 397 4.82 10.05 12.97
CA PRO A 397 3.51 9.45 12.78
C PRO A 397 2.39 10.49 12.69
N TYR A 398 1.30 10.12 12.03
CA TYR A 398 0.03 10.82 12.15
C TYR A 398 -0.63 10.49 13.49
N THR A 399 -1.43 11.43 13.98
CA THR A 399 -2.27 11.23 15.16
C THR A 399 -3.44 10.29 14.86
N ALA A 400 -4.04 9.72 15.90
CA ALA A 400 -5.26 8.92 15.76
C ALA A 400 -6.42 9.70 15.11
N ASP A 401 -6.53 11.01 15.41
CA ASP A 401 -7.56 11.87 14.81
C ASP A 401 -7.34 12.07 13.31
N GLU A 402 -6.08 12.26 12.87
CA GLU A 402 -5.73 12.37 11.44
C GLU A 402 -6.02 11.08 10.70
N LEU A 403 -5.69 9.92 11.28
CA LEU A 403 -6.00 8.61 10.70
C LEU A 403 -7.51 8.33 10.67
N THR A 404 -8.23 8.72 11.72
CA THR A 404 -9.70 8.66 11.76
C THR A 404 -10.32 9.52 10.67
N ALA A 405 -9.86 10.77 10.53
CA ALA A 405 -10.34 11.67 9.48
C ALA A 405 -10.08 11.09 8.08
N LYS A 406 -8.90 10.52 7.84
CA LYS A 406 -8.59 9.79 6.61
C LYS A 406 -9.55 8.64 6.35
N PHE A 407 -9.77 7.79 7.36
CA PHE A 407 -10.69 6.65 7.26
C PHE A 407 -12.09 7.10 6.87
N MET A 408 -12.60 8.14 7.53
CA MET A 408 -13.93 8.71 7.27
C MET A 408 -14.04 9.33 5.88
N ASP A 409 -13.01 10.03 5.40
CA ASP A 409 -12.97 10.61 4.05
C ASP A 409 -12.99 9.52 2.96
N LEU A 410 -12.14 8.50 3.10
CA LEU A 410 -12.06 7.39 2.16
C LEU A 410 -13.35 6.56 2.11
N THR A 411 -13.83 6.11 3.26
CA THR A 411 -15.04 5.27 3.36
C THR A 411 -16.30 6.04 3.04
N GLY A 412 -16.30 7.37 3.26
CA GLY A 412 -17.35 8.29 2.89
C GLY A 412 -17.69 8.32 1.40
N ARG A 413 -16.84 7.77 0.52
CA ARG A 413 -17.17 7.58 -0.89
C ARG A 413 -18.25 6.52 -1.14
N VAL A 414 -18.39 5.56 -0.24
CA VAL A 414 -19.28 4.41 -0.42
C VAL A 414 -20.29 4.22 0.71
N TRP A 415 -19.96 4.62 1.93
CA TRP A 415 -20.82 4.42 3.10
C TRP A 415 -21.19 5.71 3.81
N PRO A 416 -22.34 5.75 4.52
CA PRO A 416 -22.67 6.87 5.39
C PRO A 416 -21.77 6.91 6.62
N ALA A 417 -21.62 8.10 7.21
CA ALA A 417 -20.64 8.38 8.26
C ALA A 417 -20.85 7.53 9.53
N ASP A 418 -22.10 7.29 9.93
CA ASP A 418 -22.44 6.44 11.08
C ASP A 418 -21.93 5.00 10.92
N HIS A 419 -22.09 4.45 9.72
CA HIS A 419 -21.59 3.11 9.41
C HIS A 419 -20.06 3.07 9.36
N ALA A 420 -19.44 4.06 8.71
CA ALA A 420 -17.99 4.15 8.64
C ALA A 420 -17.36 4.24 10.04
N GLN A 421 -17.94 5.06 10.93
CA GLN A 421 -17.49 5.17 12.31
C GLN A 421 -17.66 3.85 13.08
N HIS A 422 -18.80 3.18 12.92
CA HIS A 422 -19.03 1.87 13.54
C HIS A 422 -18.02 0.83 13.04
N LEU A 423 -17.74 0.79 11.73
CA LEU A 423 -16.75 -0.13 11.17
C LEU A 423 -15.34 0.12 11.73
N LEU A 424 -14.93 1.39 11.85
CA LEU A 424 -13.63 1.74 12.45
C LEU A 424 -13.54 1.24 13.90
N GLN A 425 -14.56 1.51 14.71
CA GLN A 425 -14.63 1.06 16.10
C GLN A 425 -14.59 -0.47 16.20
N ALA A 426 -15.40 -1.16 15.38
CA ALA A 426 -15.43 -2.61 15.33
C ALA A 426 -14.09 -3.22 14.88
N THR A 427 -13.35 -2.54 14.00
CA THR A 427 -12.01 -2.98 13.55
C THR A 427 -11.00 -2.92 14.70
N HIS A 428 -10.98 -1.85 15.47
CA HIS A 428 -10.13 -1.74 16.65
C HIS A 428 -10.55 -2.73 17.75
N ALA A 429 -11.85 -2.88 18.00
CA ALA A 429 -12.40 -3.85 18.96
C ALA A 429 -11.99 -5.29 18.59
N LEU A 430 -12.06 -5.67 17.32
CA LEU A 430 -11.62 -6.98 16.83
C LEU A 430 -10.15 -7.23 17.19
N CYS A 431 -9.26 -6.25 16.99
CA CYS A 431 -7.84 -6.34 17.36
C CYS A 431 -7.60 -6.32 18.88
N ALA A 432 -8.53 -5.79 19.65
CA ALA A 432 -8.53 -5.87 21.12
C ALA A 432 -9.04 -7.21 21.67
N GLY A 433 -9.55 -8.11 20.81
CA GLY A 433 -10.15 -9.38 21.18
C GLY A 433 -11.63 -9.27 21.55
N GLU A 434 -12.29 -8.22 21.07
CA GLU A 434 -13.71 -7.96 21.33
C GLU A 434 -14.54 -8.19 20.06
N GLY A 435 -15.75 -8.73 20.20
CA GLY A 435 -16.61 -9.04 19.06
C GLY A 435 -16.22 -10.31 18.32
N THR A 436 -16.91 -10.59 17.21
CA THR A 436 -16.66 -11.77 16.37
C THR A 436 -16.21 -11.38 14.96
N PHE A 437 -15.41 -12.24 14.32
CA PHE A 437 -15.04 -12.05 12.92
C PHE A 437 -16.24 -12.01 11.98
N SER A 438 -17.27 -12.84 12.26
CA SER A 438 -18.50 -12.90 11.45
C SER A 438 -19.28 -11.58 11.50
N ASP A 439 -19.46 -10.99 12.69
CA ASP A 439 -20.18 -9.72 12.84
C ASP A 439 -19.41 -8.57 12.19
N TRP A 440 -18.08 -8.57 12.32
CA TRP A 440 -17.23 -7.60 11.64
C TRP A 440 -17.30 -7.72 10.12
N CYS A 441 -17.27 -8.95 9.56
CA CYS A 441 -17.45 -9.17 8.12
C CYS A 441 -18.83 -8.70 7.63
N ALA A 442 -19.86 -8.81 8.45
CA ALA A 442 -21.20 -8.32 8.10
C ALA A 442 -21.22 -6.81 7.83
N LEU A 443 -20.38 -6.03 8.54
CA LEU A 443 -20.24 -4.59 8.27
C LEU A 443 -19.61 -4.31 6.89
N LEU A 444 -18.68 -5.15 6.43
CA LEU A 444 -18.04 -4.99 5.12
C LEU A 444 -18.98 -5.27 3.95
N ARG A 445 -20.07 -6.03 4.19
CA ARG A 445 -21.08 -6.44 3.19
C ARG A 445 -22.13 -5.36 2.94
N ARG A 446 -22.10 -4.25 3.68
CA ARG A 446 -23.06 -3.17 3.47
C ARG A 446 -22.98 -2.66 2.02
N PRO A 447 -24.12 -2.56 1.28
CA PRO A 447 -24.15 -1.93 -0.02
C PRO A 447 -23.68 -0.47 0.02
N PRO A 448 -23.08 0.02 -1.07
CA PRO A 448 -22.75 1.43 -1.15
C PRO A 448 -24.03 2.28 -1.06
N ARG A 449 -23.88 3.52 -0.60
CA ARG A 449 -24.97 4.50 -0.71
C ARG A 449 -25.33 4.75 -2.17
N ALA A 450 -26.62 4.95 -2.43
CA ALA A 450 -27.16 5.25 -3.75
C ALA A 450 -26.57 6.55 -4.32
#